data_07fa9ce743caa58dfad5f705e003d89e
#
_entry.id   07fa9ce743caa58dfad5f705e003d89e
#
_cell.length_a   1.000
_cell.length_b   1.000
_cell.length_c   1.000
_cell.angle_alpha   90.00
_cell.angle_beta   90.00
_cell.angle_gamma   90.00
#
_symmetry.space_group_name_H-M   'P 1'
#
loop_
_entity.id
_entity.type
_entity.pdbx_description
1 polymer ?
#
loop_
_entity_poly.entity_id
_entity_poly.type
_entity_poly.pdbx_seq_one_letter_code
_entity_poly.pdbx_strand_id
1 'polypeptide(L)'
;MSTMVSTGLAGGENGAGAASAALAEALQGLQGRPDLALVYSSSELEYDSVLKAVTSELGDVPVVGCSTAGQFTESKMGRKTVSVALMRSDSIVFSTAMARGLSAGQEAVVRSLAKAIPEVPEGHHLTAILLVDGLSGAGEELTVMASRVFEGFAGCPVRLVGGFAGDDLLFQGTEVFCGVEHASDSAAVCFMVTPFPVFTSVWHGHTPLSGRLTVTSASGNVVREIDGTNAWEVWRRETEPHLDRLGEDLDIDDPV
;
A
#
# COMPACT_ATOMS: atom_id res chain seq x y z
N MET A 1 -9.17 20.35 18.31
CA MET A 1 -8.43 19.52 17.35
C MET A 1 -9.41 18.58 16.70
N SER A 2 -9.58 18.69 15.39
CA SER A 2 -10.51 17.86 14.64
C SER A 2 -9.75 17.21 13.48
N THR A 3 -9.91 15.90 13.30
CA THR A 3 -9.47 15.19 12.12
C THR A 3 -10.69 14.54 11.48
N MET A 4 -10.84 14.76 10.20
CA MET A 4 -11.93 14.21 9.38
C MET A 4 -11.33 13.35 8.28
N VAL A 5 -11.98 12.24 8.01
CA VAL A 5 -11.64 11.34 6.89
C VAL A 5 -12.91 11.12 6.09
N SER A 6 -12.78 11.13 4.79
CA SER A 6 -13.87 10.79 3.87
C SER A 6 -13.33 9.96 2.73
N THR A 7 -14.11 9.02 2.26
CA THR A 7 -13.72 8.08 1.22
C THR A 7 -14.71 8.13 0.04
N GLY A 8 -14.22 7.76 -1.12
CA GLY A 8 -15.03 7.55 -2.30
C GLY A 8 -14.47 6.43 -3.15
N LEU A 9 -15.36 5.69 -3.83
CA LEU A 9 -15.00 4.59 -4.71
C LEU A 9 -15.87 4.63 -5.95
N ALA A 10 -15.24 4.67 -7.11
CA ALA A 10 -15.95 4.61 -8.39
C ALA A 10 -15.17 3.83 -9.44
N GLY A 11 -15.92 3.16 -10.30
CA GLY A 11 -15.45 2.61 -11.56
C GLY A 11 -15.81 3.53 -12.72
N GLY A 12 -15.23 3.26 -13.89
CA GLY A 12 -15.53 4.03 -15.09
C GLY A 12 -14.95 3.39 -16.34
N GLU A 13 -15.33 3.93 -17.50
CA GLU A 13 -14.79 3.49 -18.79
C GLU A 13 -13.29 3.84 -18.94
N ASN A 14 -12.83 4.87 -18.21
CA ASN A 14 -11.45 5.34 -18.22
C ASN A 14 -11.02 5.83 -16.83
N GLY A 15 -9.72 5.93 -16.63
CA GLY A 15 -9.12 6.30 -15.35
C GLY A 15 -9.54 7.69 -14.85
N ALA A 16 -9.62 8.69 -15.72
CA ALA A 16 -9.99 10.05 -15.34
C ALA A 16 -11.44 10.12 -14.82
N GLY A 17 -12.38 9.46 -15.50
CA GLY A 17 -13.77 9.41 -15.08
C GLY A 17 -13.98 8.71 -13.74
N ALA A 18 -13.33 7.55 -13.56
CA ALA A 18 -13.34 6.81 -12.30
C ALA A 18 -12.77 7.65 -11.15
N ALA A 19 -11.61 8.25 -11.37
CA ALA A 19 -10.94 9.09 -10.38
C ALA A 19 -11.76 10.33 -9.99
N SER A 20 -12.32 11.04 -10.98
CA SER A 20 -13.15 12.22 -10.72
C SER A 20 -14.42 11.87 -9.94
N ALA A 21 -15.06 10.74 -10.25
CA ALA A 21 -16.25 10.30 -9.55
C ALA A 21 -15.94 9.87 -8.09
N ALA A 22 -14.86 9.10 -7.88
CA ALA A 22 -14.41 8.72 -6.55
C ALA A 22 -14.00 9.93 -5.70
N LEU A 23 -13.27 10.88 -6.30
CA LEU A 23 -12.88 12.12 -5.64
C LEU A 23 -14.08 12.98 -5.27
N ALA A 24 -15.05 13.14 -6.18
CA ALA A 24 -16.25 13.90 -5.91
C ALA A 24 -17.07 13.32 -4.75
N GLU A 25 -17.18 11.98 -4.66
CA GLU A 25 -17.80 11.30 -3.54
C GLU A 25 -17.06 11.58 -2.23
N ALA A 26 -15.72 11.45 -2.22
CA ALA A 26 -14.90 11.73 -1.05
C ALA A 26 -15.02 13.20 -0.59
N LEU A 27 -15.05 14.15 -1.52
CA LEU A 27 -15.21 15.58 -1.22
C LEU A 27 -16.57 15.91 -0.61
N GLN A 28 -17.65 15.21 -0.99
CA GLN A 28 -18.98 15.43 -0.40
C GLN A 28 -19.04 15.10 1.10
N GLY A 29 -18.25 14.12 1.55
CA GLY A 29 -18.18 13.72 2.95
C GLY A 29 -17.20 14.57 3.79
N LEU A 30 -16.40 15.45 3.17
CA LEU A 30 -15.38 16.23 3.84
C LEU A 30 -15.79 17.71 3.92
N GLN A 31 -15.70 18.31 5.11
CA GLN A 31 -15.90 19.76 5.25
C GLN A 31 -14.57 20.49 5.11
N GLY A 32 -14.45 21.33 4.06
CA GLY A 32 -13.26 22.13 3.78
C GLY A 32 -12.22 21.42 2.92
N ARG A 33 -11.06 22.04 2.74
CA ARG A 33 -10.00 21.53 1.90
C ARG A 33 -9.28 20.37 2.59
N PRO A 34 -9.01 19.23 1.91
CA PRO A 34 -8.18 18.17 2.46
C PRO A 34 -6.71 18.58 2.58
N ASP A 35 -6.00 17.93 3.51
CA ASP A 35 -4.56 18.08 3.74
C ASP A 35 -3.76 16.90 3.20
N LEU A 36 -4.44 15.77 2.87
CA LEU A 36 -3.86 14.58 2.26
C LEU A 36 -4.91 13.84 1.43
N ALA A 37 -4.48 13.26 0.31
CA ALA A 37 -5.23 12.27 -0.47
C ALA A 37 -4.45 10.95 -0.59
N LEU A 38 -5.08 9.84 -0.23
CA LEU A 38 -4.63 8.49 -0.53
C LEU A 38 -5.41 8.00 -1.74
N VAL A 39 -4.70 7.52 -2.78
CA VAL A 39 -5.32 7.08 -4.05
C VAL A 39 -4.90 5.65 -4.35
N TYR A 40 -5.88 4.77 -4.50
CA TYR A 40 -5.66 3.39 -4.89
C TYR A 40 -6.40 3.11 -6.19
N SER A 41 -5.71 2.51 -7.16
CA SER A 41 -6.25 2.28 -8.51
C SER A 41 -6.06 0.85 -8.96
N SER A 42 -7.04 0.34 -9.68
CA SER A 42 -6.89 -0.87 -10.49
C SER A 42 -5.80 -0.69 -11.53
N SER A 43 -5.05 -1.76 -11.82
CA SER A 43 -4.06 -1.80 -12.89
C SER A 43 -4.68 -1.75 -14.31
N GLU A 44 -5.97 -2.01 -14.43
CA GLU A 44 -6.70 -1.87 -15.69
C GLU A 44 -6.98 -0.42 -16.09
N LEU A 45 -6.66 0.56 -15.22
CA LEU A 45 -6.87 1.99 -15.46
C LEU A 45 -5.53 2.69 -15.71
N GLU A 46 -5.53 3.65 -16.63
CA GLU A 46 -4.34 4.42 -16.95
C GLU A 46 -4.01 5.40 -15.82
N TYR A 47 -2.88 5.21 -15.14
CA TYR A 47 -2.51 5.95 -13.93
C TYR A 47 -2.27 7.44 -14.18
N ASP A 48 -1.68 7.81 -15.31
CA ASP A 48 -1.50 9.23 -15.69
C ASP A 48 -2.84 9.97 -15.66
N SER A 49 -3.89 9.36 -16.22
CA SER A 49 -5.21 9.97 -16.28
C SER A 49 -5.89 10.02 -14.89
N VAL A 50 -5.70 8.97 -14.07
CA VAL A 50 -6.18 8.92 -12.68
C VAL A 50 -5.54 10.02 -11.85
N LEU A 51 -4.21 10.06 -11.82
CA LEU A 51 -3.46 11.00 -10.97
C LEU A 51 -3.65 12.45 -11.41
N LYS A 52 -3.68 12.69 -12.73
CA LYS A 52 -3.96 14.03 -13.28
C LYS A 52 -5.35 14.52 -12.91
N ALA A 53 -6.37 13.67 -12.95
CA ALA A 53 -7.72 14.05 -12.54
C ALA A 53 -7.76 14.46 -11.06
N VAL A 54 -7.16 13.67 -10.18
CA VAL A 54 -7.10 13.94 -8.73
C VAL A 54 -6.31 15.22 -8.43
N THR A 55 -5.09 15.32 -8.96
CA THR A 55 -4.19 16.45 -8.64
C THR A 55 -4.66 17.78 -9.25
N SER A 56 -5.32 17.75 -10.42
CA SER A 56 -5.89 18.96 -11.02
C SER A 56 -7.00 19.56 -10.17
N GLU A 57 -7.79 18.74 -9.50
CA GLU A 57 -8.89 19.21 -8.61
C GLU A 57 -8.36 19.63 -7.23
N LEU A 58 -7.40 18.87 -6.68
CA LEU A 58 -6.89 19.12 -5.33
C LEU A 58 -5.78 20.18 -5.26
N GLY A 59 -5.11 20.47 -6.38
CA GLY A 59 -4.01 21.43 -6.45
C GLY A 59 -2.77 20.93 -5.70
N ASP A 60 -2.31 21.67 -4.70
CA ASP A 60 -1.10 21.43 -3.93
C ASP A 60 -1.29 20.45 -2.74
N VAL A 61 -2.45 19.80 -2.63
CA VAL A 61 -2.67 18.75 -1.62
C VAL A 61 -1.75 17.56 -1.91
N PRO A 62 -0.99 17.06 -0.91
CA PRO A 62 -0.18 15.87 -1.07
C PRO A 62 -1.04 14.67 -1.49
N VAL A 63 -0.59 13.96 -2.51
CA VAL A 63 -1.21 12.72 -3.01
C VAL A 63 -0.19 11.60 -2.92
N VAL A 64 -0.58 10.46 -2.35
CA VAL A 64 0.21 9.23 -2.32
C VAL A 64 -0.71 8.03 -2.51
N GLY A 65 -0.20 6.95 -3.07
CA GLY A 65 -1.02 5.78 -3.34
C GLY A 65 -0.27 4.67 -4.07
N CYS A 66 -1.03 3.71 -4.57
CA CYS A 66 -0.47 2.62 -5.38
C CYS A 66 -1.55 1.93 -6.21
N SER A 67 -1.09 1.10 -7.15
CA SER A 67 -1.93 0.11 -7.80
C SER A 67 -2.32 -1.01 -6.83
N THR A 68 -3.45 -1.67 -7.05
CA THR A 68 -4.01 -2.66 -6.12
C THR A 68 -4.74 -3.78 -6.84
N ALA A 69 -4.99 -4.89 -6.12
CA ALA A 69 -5.72 -6.06 -6.63
C ALA A 69 -7.21 -6.05 -6.23
N GLY A 70 -7.78 -4.87 -6.12
CA GLY A 70 -9.15 -4.61 -5.72
C GLY A 70 -9.23 -3.44 -4.73
N GLN A 71 -10.28 -2.65 -4.85
CA GLN A 71 -10.43 -1.43 -4.05
C GLN A 71 -11.70 -1.54 -3.21
N PHE A 72 -11.65 -0.97 -2.01
CA PHE A 72 -12.81 -0.90 -1.13
C PHE A 72 -12.80 0.37 -0.29
N THR A 73 -13.97 0.71 0.20
CA THR A 73 -14.20 1.72 1.25
C THR A 73 -14.95 1.04 2.40
N GLU A 74 -15.38 1.78 3.40
CA GLU A 74 -16.18 1.26 4.51
C GLU A 74 -17.54 0.69 4.07
N SER A 75 -18.03 1.04 2.88
CA SER A 75 -19.37 0.69 2.41
C SER A 75 -19.44 0.00 1.04
N LYS A 76 -18.34 0.03 0.29
CA LYS A 76 -18.31 -0.46 -1.10
C LYS A 76 -17.00 -1.22 -1.36
N MET A 77 -17.07 -2.14 -2.31
CA MET A 77 -15.88 -2.73 -2.92
C MET A 77 -16.10 -2.91 -4.42
N GLY A 78 -15.01 -2.94 -5.19
CA GLY A 78 -15.10 -3.09 -6.64
C GLY A 78 -13.79 -3.55 -7.26
N ARG A 79 -13.89 -4.01 -8.50
CA ARG A 79 -12.77 -4.25 -9.41
C ARG A 79 -12.81 -3.18 -10.50
N LYS A 80 -11.67 -2.87 -11.11
CA LYS A 80 -11.55 -1.82 -12.12
C LYS A 80 -12.10 -0.47 -11.63
N THR A 81 -11.70 -0.11 -10.42
CA THR A 81 -12.15 1.09 -9.73
C THR A 81 -10.97 1.94 -9.27
N VAL A 82 -11.26 3.17 -8.88
CA VAL A 82 -10.37 4.03 -8.10
C VAL A 82 -11.03 4.25 -6.74
N SER A 83 -10.26 4.10 -5.67
CA SER A 83 -10.69 4.58 -4.35
C SER A 83 -9.83 5.77 -3.93
N VAL A 84 -10.46 6.75 -3.31
CA VAL A 84 -9.84 7.95 -2.79
C VAL A 84 -10.22 8.09 -1.32
N ALA A 85 -9.21 8.25 -0.45
CA ALA A 85 -9.43 8.65 0.93
C ALA A 85 -8.83 10.03 1.16
N LEU A 86 -9.64 10.98 1.59
CA LEU A 86 -9.23 12.33 1.91
C LEU A 86 -9.14 12.49 3.42
N MET A 87 -8.07 13.12 3.88
CA MET A 87 -7.89 13.51 5.27
C MET A 87 -7.81 15.02 5.40
N ARG A 88 -8.47 15.56 6.41
CA ARG A 88 -8.32 16.94 6.86
C ARG A 88 -8.06 16.95 8.35
N SER A 89 -7.07 17.72 8.80
CA SER A 89 -6.74 17.82 10.22
C SER A 89 -6.21 19.20 10.60
N ASP A 90 -6.63 19.68 11.75
CA ASP A 90 -6.12 20.94 12.32
C ASP A 90 -4.76 20.74 13.03
N SER A 91 -4.26 19.51 13.15
CA SER A 91 -3.11 19.18 14.02
C SER A 91 -2.13 18.16 13.45
N ILE A 92 -2.37 17.62 12.26
CA ILE A 92 -1.47 16.69 11.60
C ILE A 92 -0.71 17.40 10.49
N VAL A 93 0.60 17.24 10.47
CA VAL A 93 1.44 17.65 9.35
C VAL A 93 1.71 16.44 8.47
N PHE A 94 1.41 16.58 7.18
CA PHE A 94 1.63 15.53 6.19
C PHE A 94 2.79 15.89 5.27
N SER A 95 3.58 14.90 4.91
CA SER A 95 4.61 15.02 3.88
C SER A 95 4.67 13.72 3.07
N THR A 96 4.81 13.82 1.76
CA THR A 96 4.87 12.67 0.86
C THR A 96 6.14 12.68 0.04
N ALA A 97 6.66 11.50 -0.27
CA ALA A 97 7.80 11.33 -1.16
C ALA A 97 7.71 10.00 -1.89
N MET A 98 8.36 9.93 -3.05
CA MET A 98 8.61 8.70 -3.79
C MET A 98 10.09 8.59 -4.14
N ALA A 99 10.62 7.38 -4.14
CA ALA A 99 11.97 7.10 -4.58
C ALA A 99 12.02 5.81 -5.40
N ARG A 100 12.83 5.82 -6.46
CA ARG A 100 12.96 4.75 -7.45
C ARG A 100 14.26 3.99 -7.30
N GLY A 101 14.32 2.76 -7.82
CA GLY A 101 15.53 1.96 -7.92
C GLY A 101 15.71 0.97 -6.76
N LEU A 102 14.64 0.32 -6.31
CA LEU A 102 14.69 -0.74 -5.30
C LEU A 102 15.62 -1.88 -5.72
N SER A 103 15.60 -2.26 -7.00
CA SER A 103 16.46 -3.28 -7.58
C SER A 103 17.95 -2.91 -7.57
N ALA A 104 18.25 -1.62 -7.64
CA ALA A 104 19.64 -1.11 -7.59
C ALA A 104 20.17 -0.92 -6.16
N GLY A 105 19.27 -0.72 -5.18
CA GLY A 105 19.69 -0.54 -3.80
C GLY A 105 18.60 0.00 -2.88
N GLN A 106 18.01 -0.86 -2.09
CA GLN A 106 16.93 -0.53 -1.16
C GLN A 106 17.31 0.56 -0.15
N GLU A 107 18.56 0.54 0.37
CA GLU A 107 19.02 1.53 1.34
C GLU A 107 19.03 2.95 0.75
N ALA A 108 19.44 3.10 -0.50
CA ALA A 108 19.44 4.40 -1.17
C ALA A 108 18.02 4.95 -1.33
N VAL A 109 17.06 4.09 -1.68
CA VAL A 109 15.64 4.43 -1.79
C VAL A 109 15.10 4.88 -0.44
N VAL A 110 15.29 4.10 0.62
CA VAL A 110 14.81 4.43 1.97
C VAL A 110 15.42 5.72 2.49
N ARG A 111 16.74 5.93 2.30
CA ARG A 111 17.42 7.19 2.69
C ARG A 111 16.90 8.39 1.88
N SER A 112 16.52 8.19 0.63
CA SER A 112 15.90 9.24 -0.18
C SER A 112 14.53 9.62 0.36
N LEU A 113 13.69 8.65 0.70
CA LEU A 113 12.37 8.86 1.32
C LEU A 113 12.50 9.59 2.66
N ALA A 114 13.48 9.21 3.49
CA ALA A 114 13.71 9.79 4.81
C ALA A 114 13.96 11.32 4.80
N LYS A 115 14.42 11.88 3.68
CA LYS A 115 14.63 13.33 3.52
C LYS A 115 13.33 14.13 3.56
N ALA A 116 12.20 13.46 3.32
CA ALA A 116 10.87 14.08 3.39
C ALA A 116 10.27 14.07 4.80
N ILE A 117 10.97 13.52 5.81
CA ILE A 117 10.48 13.55 7.18
C ILE A 117 10.39 15.00 7.65
N PRO A 118 9.19 15.47 8.06
CA PRO A 118 9.04 16.80 8.61
C PRO A 118 9.74 16.92 9.96
N GLU A 119 9.96 18.15 10.42
CA GLU A 119 10.37 18.37 11.81
C GLU A 119 9.35 17.76 12.77
N VAL A 120 9.83 16.96 13.71
CA VAL A 120 8.99 16.31 14.73
C VAL A 120 9.20 17.07 16.06
N PRO A 121 8.27 17.93 16.47
CA PRO A 121 8.38 18.66 17.72
C PRO A 121 8.42 17.74 18.94
N GLU A 122 9.01 18.20 20.03
CA GLU A 122 9.02 17.43 21.29
C GLU A 122 7.59 17.08 21.72
N GLY A 123 7.38 15.84 22.13
CA GLY A 123 6.05 15.32 22.51
C GLY A 123 5.13 14.96 21.35
N HIS A 124 5.58 15.12 20.09
CA HIS A 124 4.85 14.64 18.92
C HIS A 124 5.29 13.23 18.51
N HIS A 125 4.46 12.60 17.69
CA HIS A 125 4.66 11.24 17.19
C HIS A 125 4.78 11.24 15.67
N LEU A 126 5.68 10.42 15.16
CA LEU A 126 5.85 10.20 13.72
C LEU A 126 5.27 8.85 13.32
N THR A 127 4.38 8.88 12.34
CA THR A 127 3.87 7.68 11.66
C THR A 127 4.22 7.77 10.18
N ALA A 128 4.64 6.67 9.59
CA ALA A 128 4.92 6.55 8.17
C ALA A 128 3.99 5.52 7.53
N ILE A 129 3.27 5.90 6.47
CA ILE A 129 2.54 4.98 5.59
C ILE A 129 3.47 4.70 4.41
N LEU A 130 4.04 3.50 4.34
CA LEU A 130 4.98 3.07 3.30
C LEU A 130 4.28 2.16 2.29
N LEU A 131 4.30 2.55 1.04
CA LEU A 131 3.78 1.79 -0.09
C LEU A 131 4.95 1.38 -0.98
N VAL A 132 5.00 0.11 -1.35
CA VAL A 132 6.17 -0.47 -2.05
C VAL A 132 5.68 -1.24 -3.27
N ASP A 133 6.45 -1.20 -4.35
CA ASP A 133 6.23 -2.08 -5.50
C ASP A 133 6.22 -3.54 -5.07
N GLY A 134 5.07 -4.20 -5.23
CA GLY A 134 4.82 -5.55 -4.74
C GLY A 134 5.62 -6.64 -5.44
N LEU A 135 6.06 -6.38 -6.66
CA LEU A 135 6.84 -7.33 -7.48
C LEU A 135 8.35 -7.09 -7.40
N SER A 136 8.80 -6.08 -6.66
CA SER A 136 10.24 -5.78 -6.48
C SER A 136 11.03 -6.85 -5.71
N GLY A 137 10.36 -7.76 -5.02
CA GLY A 137 10.97 -8.77 -4.15
C GLY A 137 11.62 -8.21 -2.87
N ALA A 138 11.44 -6.92 -2.59
CA ALA A 138 12.15 -6.14 -1.56
C ALA A 138 11.47 -6.11 -0.18
N GLY A 139 10.42 -6.91 0.04
CA GLY A 139 9.42 -6.70 1.09
C GLY A 139 9.90 -6.60 2.53
N GLU A 140 10.37 -7.70 3.09
CA GLU A 140 10.68 -7.78 4.53
C GLU A 140 11.90 -6.93 4.90
N GLU A 141 12.98 -7.08 4.16
CA GLU A 141 14.24 -6.37 4.42
C GLU A 141 14.06 -4.86 4.33
N LEU A 142 13.31 -4.40 3.32
CA LEU A 142 13.00 -2.99 3.14
C LEU A 142 12.23 -2.42 4.34
N THR A 143 11.24 -3.15 4.84
CA THR A 143 10.39 -2.70 5.96
C THR A 143 11.22 -2.53 7.24
N VAL A 144 12.07 -3.50 7.56
CA VAL A 144 12.97 -3.43 8.72
C VAL A 144 14.00 -2.30 8.56
N MET A 145 14.55 -2.14 7.37
CA MET A 145 15.48 -1.07 7.05
C MET A 145 14.81 0.30 7.14
N ALA A 146 13.61 0.45 6.58
CA ALA A 146 12.85 1.70 6.60
C ALA A 146 12.59 2.17 8.04
N SER A 147 12.14 1.28 8.93
CA SER A 147 11.94 1.62 10.34
C SER A 147 13.22 2.21 10.97
N ARG A 148 14.35 1.54 10.83
CA ARG A 148 15.63 1.97 11.40
C ARG A 148 16.14 3.30 10.81
N VAL A 149 16.04 3.44 9.49
CA VAL A 149 16.53 4.66 8.80
C VAL A 149 15.64 5.85 9.16
N PHE A 150 14.32 5.67 9.15
CA PHE A 150 13.39 6.76 9.50
C PHE A 150 13.57 7.19 10.96
N GLU A 151 13.73 6.27 11.90
CA GLU A 151 14.04 6.60 13.31
C GLU A 151 15.36 7.36 13.45
N GLY A 152 16.40 6.96 12.70
CA GLY A 152 17.67 7.65 12.68
C GLY A 152 17.60 9.08 12.13
N PHE A 153 16.77 9.33 11.12
CA PHE A 153 16.55 10.66 10.56
C PHE A 153 15.64 11.53 11.43
N ALA A 154 14.59 10.95 11.99
CA ALA A 154 13.62 11.66 12.83
C ALA A 154 14.14 11.96 14.24
N GLY A 155 15.11 11.19 14.72
CA GLY A 155 15.58 11.26 16.11
C GLY A 155 14.55 10.80 17.15
N CYS A 156 13.49 10.12 16.72
CA CYS A 156 12.43 9.60 17.57
C CYS A 156 11.88 8.28 17.01
N PRO A 157 11.15 7.47 17.81
CA PRO A 157 10.48 6.26 17.33
C PRO A 157 9.51 6.57 16.20
N VAL A 158 9.50 5.72 15.16
CA VAL A 158 8.60 5.83 14.02
C VAL A 158 7.65 4.65 13.99
N ARG A 159 6.36 4.93 13.93
CA ARG A 159 5.35 3.90 13.66
C ARG A 159 5.23 3.69 12.16
N LEU A 160 5.58 2.51 11.70
CA LEU A 160 5.52 2.15 10.28
C LEU A 160 4.28 1.28 10.02
N VAL A 161 3.53 1.64 8.98
CA VAL A 161 2.39 0.89 8.46
C VAL A 161 2.39 1.03 6.94
N GLY A 162 1.75 0.12 6.24
CA GLY A 162 1.65 0.22 4.78
C GLY A 162 1.36 -1.13 4.14
N GLY A 163 1.75 -1.26 2.89
CA GLY A 163 1.52 -2.47 2.11
C GLY A 163 2.25 -2.45 0.78
N PHE A 164 2.12 -3.57 0.10
CA PHE A 164 2.64 -3.74 -1.25
C PHE A 164 1.57 -3.41 -2.27
N ALA A 165 1.98 -2.74 -3.36
CA ALA A 165 1.16 -2.52 -4.53
C ALA A 165 0.77 -3.86 -5.17
N GLY A 166 -0.43 -3.95 -5.72
CA GLY A 166 -0.95 -5.09 -6.47
C GLY A 166 -1.32 -4.70 -7.89
N ASP A 167 -1.66 -5.67 -8.73
CA ASP A 167 -2.00 -5.47 -10.14
C ASP A 167 -3.16 -6.37 -10.59
N ASP A 168 -4.24 -6.38 -9.82
CA ASP A 168 -5.44 -7.19 -10.11
C ASP A 168 -5.14 -8.70 -10.27
N LEU A 169 -4.11 -9.19 -9.58
CA LEU A 169 -3.59 -10.58 -9.61
C LEU A 169 -2.97 -11.00 -10.95
N LEU A 170 -2.55 -10.06 -11.78
CA LEU A 170 -1.89 -10.34 -13.06
C LEU A 170 -0.41 -10.68 -12.91
N PHE A 171 0.24 -10.25 -11.81
CA PHE A 171 1.67 -10.43 -11.55
C PHE A 171 2.59 -9.92 -12.66
N GLN A 172 2.19 -8.83 -13.32
CA GLN A 172 2.90 -8.25 -14.47
C GLN A 172 3.60 -6.94 -14.14
N GLY A 173 3.01 -6.13 -13.25
CA GLY A 173 3.60 -4.85 -12.88
C GLY A 173 2.79 -4.09 -11.86
N THR A 174 3.43 -3.70 -10.78
CA THR A 174 2.84 -2.89 -9.72
C THR A 174 3.51 -1.53 -9.65
N GLU A 175 2.77 -0.51 -9.29
CA GLU A 175 3.30 0.85 -9.22
C GLU A 175 2.84 1.59 -7.97
N VAL A 176 3.70 2.48 -7.48
CA VAL A 176 3.38 3.42 -6.40
C VAL A 176 3.23 4.83 -6.96
N PHE A 177 2.48 5.67 -6.27
CA PHE A 177 2.08 7.01 -6.71
C PHE A 177 2.54 8.08 -5.72
N CYS A 178 2.98 9.23 -6.25
CA CYS A 178 3.24 10.43 -5.46
C CYS A 178 2.99 11.69 -6.31
N GLY A 179 1.98 12.47 -5.96
CA GLY A 179 1.52 13.58 -6.81
C GLY A 179 1.00 13.07 -8.15
N VAL A 180 1.59 13.57 -9.24
CA VAL A 180 1.30 13.13 -10.62
C VAL A 180 2.22 11.99 -11.08
N GLU A 181 3.24 11.67 -10.31
CA GLU A 181 4.21 10.65 -10.69
C GLU A 181 3.76 9.27 -10.22
N HIS A 182 4.04 8.26 -11.04
CA HIS A 182 3.91 6.86 -10.71
C HIS A 182 5.11 6.07 -11.24
N ALA A 183 5.45 4.97 -10.59
CA ALA A 183 6.56 4.13 -11.03
C ALA A 183 6.52 2.73 -10.38
N SER A 184 7.01 1.74 -11.14
CA SER A 184 7.49 0.46 -10.62
C SER A 184 8.91 0.59 -10.05
N ASP A 185 9.45 -0.49 -9.51
CA ASP A 185 10.79 -0.52 -8.88
C ASP A 185 11.00 0.61 -7.86
N SER A 186 9.94 0.95 -7.11
CA SER A 186 9.82 2.18 -6.34
C SER A 186 9.11 1.97 -5.01
N ALA A 187 9.32 2.92 -4.10
CA ALA A 187 8.53 3.05 -2.89
C ALA A 187 8.05 4.50 -2.71
N ALA A 188 6.84 4.65 -2.21
CA ALA A 188 6.25 5.93 -1.82
C ALA A 188 5.93 5.94 -0.33
N VAL A 189 5.99 7.09 0.30
CA VAL A 189 5.74 7.26 1.72
C VAL A 189 4.90 8.50 1.99
N CYS A 190 4.00 8.39 2.97
CA CYS A 190 3.39 9.54 3.62
C CYS A 190 3.83 9.56 5.09
N PHE A 191 4.49 10.62 5.49
CA PHE A 191 4.79 10.90 6.89
C PHE A 191 3.67 11.73 7.51
N MET A 192 3.32 11.38 8.75
CA MET A 192 2.29 12.05 9.55
C MET A 192 2.91 12.41 10.90
N VAL A 193 3.06 13.70 11.17
CA VAL A 193 3.48 14.21 12.48
C VAL A 193 2.25 14.62 13.27
N THR A 194 2.04 14.03 14.44
CA THR A 194 0.82 14.16 15.23
C THR A 194 1.11 14.47 16.70
N PRO A 195 0.26 15.27 17.39
CA PRO A 195 0.41 15.50 18.83
C PRO A 195 -0.02 14.29 19.69
N PHE A 196 -0.68 13.30 19.10
CA PHE A 196 -1.13 12.08 19.77
C PHE A 196 -0.63 10.84 19.02
N PRO A 197 -0.39 9.70 19.71
CA PRO A 197 0.05 8.49 19.04
C PRO A 197 -1.04 7.94 18.11
N VAL A 198 -0.63 7.51 16.93
CA VAL A 198 -1.49 6.77 16.00
C VAL A 198 -1.40 5.28 16.33
N PHE A 199 -2.56 4.65 16.52
CA PHE A 199 -2.63 3.20 16.71
C PHE A 199 -2.87 2.52 15.37
N THR A 200 -2.13 1.45 15.12
CA THR A 200 -2.23 0.67 13.88
C THR A 200 -2.62 -0.77 14.20
N SER A 201 -3.43 -1.36 13.34
CA SER A 201 -3.80 -2.77 13.42
C SER A 201 -3.73 -3.39 12.02
N VAL A 202 -3.27 -4.62 11.94
CA VAL A 202 -3.20 -5.38 10.69
C VAL A 202 -3.95 -6.70 10.89
N TRP A 203 -4.83 -7.00 9.96
CA TRP A 203 -5.60 -8.24 9.97
C TRP A 203 -5.78 -8.75 8.53
N HIS A 204 -5.54 -10.02 8.28
CA HIS A 204 -5.63 -10.62 6.95
C HIS A 204 -6.92 -11.43 6.73
N GLY A 205 -7.70 -11.72 7.78
CA GLY A 205 -8.97 -12.44 7.67
C GLY A 205 -8.85 -13.94 7.32
N HIS A 206 -7.64 -14.46 7.14
CA HIS A 206 -7.44 -15.87 6.81
C HIS A 206 -7.55 -16.78 8.02
N THR A 207 -8.07 -17.98 7.80
CA THR A 207 -8.06 -19.08 8.79
C THR A 207 -6.97 -20.07 8.40
N PRO A 208 -6.09 -20.49 9.33
CA PRO A 208 -5.09 -21.51 9.05
C PRO A 208 -5.74 -22.81 8.55
N LEU A 209 -5.20 -23.38 7.48
CA LEU A 209 -5.63 -24.69 6.95
C LEU A 209 -4.88 -25.85 7.61
N SER A 210 -3.68 -25.58 8.13
CA SER A 210 -2.80 -26.59 8.74
C SER A 210 -2.34 -26.15 10.12
N GLY A 211 -1.68 -27.06 10.82
CA GLY A 211 -0.89 -26.75 12.01
C GLY A 211 0.36 -25.93 11.66
N ARG A 212 1.19 -25.66 12.69
CA ARG A 212 2.46 -24.94 12.47
C ARG A 212 3.41 -25.81 11.67
N LEU A 213 3.95 -25.26 10.58
CA LEU A 213 4.97 -25.84 9.73
C LEU A 213 6.26 -25.03 9.88
N THR A 214 7.41 -25.68 9.66
CA THR A 214 8.73 -25.03 9.75
C THR A 214 9.40 -25.01 8.38
N VAL A 215 9.73 -23.81 7.89
CA VAL A 215 10.56 -23.66 6.69
C VAL A 215 11.98 -24.12 7.02
N THR A 216 12.44 -25.22 6.39
CA THR A 216 13.75 -25.81 6.62
C THR A 216 14.79 -25.43 5.57
N SER A 217 14.35 -24.96 4.38
CA SER A 217 15.22 -24.44 3.34
C SER A 217 14.51 -23.34 2.54
N ALA A 218 15.15 -22.17 2.45
CA ALA A 218 14.68 -21.06 1.64
C ALA A 218 15.84 -20.21 1.10
N SER A 219 15.56 -19.43 0.05
CA SER A 219 16.49 -18.43 -0.49
C SER A 219 15.70 -17.21 -0.93
N GLY A 220 15.84 -16.08 -0.21
CA GLY A 220 14.97 -14.93 -0.36
C GLY A 220 13.51 -15.31 -0.11
N ASN A 221 12.64 -14.97 -1.05
CA ASN A 221 11.21 -15.30 -1.03
C ASN A 221 10.85 -16.70 -1.57
N VAL A 222 11.85 -17.51 -1.97
CA VAL A 222 11.63 -18.86 -2.50
C VAL A 222 11.79 -19.89 -1.41
N VAL A 223 10.70 -20.52 -0.97
CA VAL A 223 10.70 -21.63 -0.03
C VAL A 223 10.94 -22.93 -0.82
N ARG A 224 11.96 -23.71 -0.42
CA ARG A 224 12.35 -24.98 -1.06
C ARG A 224 11.88 -26.18 -0.28
N GLU A 225 11.98 -26.13 1.05
CA GLU A 225 11.61 -27.22 1.94
C GLU A 225 10.84 -26.72 3.16
N ILE A 226 9.87 -27.52 3.57
CA ILE A 226 9.09 -27.35 4.79
C ILE A 226 9.15 -28.68 5.55
N ASP A 227 9.57 -28.66 6.81
CA ASP A 227 9.77 -29.85 7.67
C ASP A 227 10.61 -30.95 6.98
N GLY A 228 11.62 -30.55 6.20
CA GLY A 228 12.52 -31.44 5.48
C GLY A 228 11.93 -32.09 4.22
N THR A 229 10.73 -31.68 3.79
CA THR A 229 10.04 -32.13 2.59
C THR A 229 9.95 -30.99 1.57
N ASN A 230 9.89 -31.34 0.27
CA ASN A 230 9.69 -30.35 -0.79
C ASN A 230 8.48 -29.45 -0.48
N ALA A 231 8.67 -28.13 -0.55
CA ALA A 231 7.67 -27.15 -0.15
C ALA A 231 6.36 -27.28 -0.93
N TRP A 232 6.45 -27.59 -2.24
CA TRP A 232 5.28 -27.81 -3.10
C TRP A 232 4.46 -29.02 -2.69
N GLU A 233 5.13 -30.14 -2.34
CA GLU A 233 4.46 -31.37 -1.87
C GLU A 233 3.72 -31.12 -0.54
N VAL A 234 4.34 -30.35 0.36
CA VAL A 234 3.69 -29.97 1.63
C VAL A 234 2.49 -29.06 1.37
N TRP A 235 2.66 -28.03 0.54
CA TRP A 235 1.57 -27.11 0.19
C TRP A 235 0.39 -27.87 -0.43
N ARG A 236 0.66 -28.74 -1.40
CA ARG A 236 -0.36 -29.56 -2.06
C ARG A 236 -1.10 -30.44 -1.04
N ARG A 237 -0.40 -31.15 -0.20
CA ARG A 237 -0.98 -32.01 0.84
C ARG A 237 -1.90 -31.25 1.78
N GLU A 238 -1.51 -30.04 2.19
CA GLU A 238 -2.29 -29.24 3.14
C GLU A 238 -3.47 -28.54 2.47
N THR A 239 -3.43 -28.24 1.18
CA THR A 239 -4.49 -27.52 0.46
C THR A 239 -5.49 -28.45 -0.23
N GLU A 240 -5.07 -29.58 -0.79
CA GLU A 240 -5.91 -30.52 -1.54
C GLU A 240 -7.22 -30.94 -0.82
N PRO A 241 -7.23 -31.20 0.51
CA PRO A 241 -8.46 -31.54 1.23
C PRO A 241 -9.48 -30.40 1.33
N HIS A 242 -9.08 -29.17 0.98
CA HIS A 242 -9.91 -27.96 1.11
C HIS A 242 -10.43 -27.43 -0.22
N LEU A 243 -9.99 -27.97 -1.36
CA LEU A 243 -10.37 -27.52 -2.70
C LEU A 243 -11.87 -27.60 -2.95
N ASP A 244 -12.53 -28.65 -2.51
CA ASP A 244 -13.97 -28.83 -2.63
C ASP A 244 -14.79 -27.71 -1.97
N ARG A 245 -14.22 -27.00 -1.00
CA ARG A 245 -14.86 -25.88 -0.29
C ARG A 245 -14.74 -24.56 -1.04
N LEU A 246 -13.78 -24.46 -1.95
CA LEU A 246 -13.52 -23.23 -2.70
C LEU A 246 -14.44 -23.09 -3.92
N GLY A 247 -15.11 -24.18 -4.34
CA GLY A 247 -16.15 -24.15 -5.37
C GLY A 247 -15.65 -23.77 -6.77
N GLU A 248 -14.35 -23.76 -6.99
CA GLU A 248 -13.70 -23.44 -8.24
C GLU A 248 -12.84 -24.65 -8.67
N ASP A 249 -12.83 -24.93 -9.96
CA ASP A 249 -11.86 -25.83 -10.59
C ASP A 249 -10.47 -25.15 -10.56
N LEU A 250 -9.85 -25.13 -9.39
CA LEU A 250 -8.45 -24.70 -9.27
C LEU A 250 -7.58 -25.83 -9.82
N ASP A 251 -6.92 -25.58 -10.93
CA ASP A 251 -5.87 -26.46 -11.42
C ASP A 251 -4.65 -26.32 -10.52
N ILE A 252 -4.47 -27.30 -9.63
CA ILE A 252 -3.36 -27.31 -8.67
C ILE A 252 -2.01 -27.52 -9.37
N ASP A 253 -2.02 -28.07 -10.57
CA ASP A 253 -0.80 -28.34 -11.32
C ASP A 253 -0.37 -27.12 -12.17
N ASP A 254 -1.24 -26.12 -12.34
CA ASP A 254 -0.96 -24.81 -12.93
C ASP A 254 -1.44 -23.69 -12.00
N PRO A 255 -0.75 -23.43 -10.89
CA PRO A 255 -1.04 -22.29 -10.05
C PRO A 255 -0.59 -21.03 -10.79
N VAL A 256 -1.55 -20.19 -11.16
CA VAL A 256 -1.40 -18.90 -11.83
C VAL A 256 -0.26 -18.05 -11.27
#